data_95b530ca487fc4384209551251591d71
#
_entry.id   95b530ca487fc4384209551251591d71
#
_cell.length_a   1.000
_cell.length_b   1.000
_cell.length_c   1.000
_cell.angle_alpha   90.00
_cell.angle_beta   90.00
_cell.angle_gamma   90.00
#
_symmetry.space_group_name_H-M   'P 1'
#
loop_
_entity.id
_entity.type
_entity.pdbx_description
1 polymer ?
#
loop_
_entity_poly.entity_id
_entity_poly.type
_entity_poly.pdbx_seq_one_letter_code
_entity_poly.pdbx_strand_id
1 'polypeptide(L)'
;MQQQETRSWVVMKFGGTSVSSVECWGTICSQAEKYVREGKRVLIVVSALSGMTNLLTRLAEGVGRQDKVSIQAEIDQRHRGLFDLAGLEPGSRFLTHWKSLLEIIAAAGPRLGDQDRATLLGHGELLSSSLGFQVLEAAGLAPVWHDARSILTASADCEEEILSVRCDDGADAGLTEEMNRQGNVHITQGFIAAGAGGKTCLLGRGGSDTSAAYLAARLSAESLEIWTDVP
;
A
#
# COMPACT_ATOMS: atom_id res chain seq x y z
N MET A 1 0.63 36.13 -13.64
CA MET A 1 0.83 35.04 -12.68
C MET A 1 -0.55 34.48 -12.35
N GLN A 2 -0.92 33.35 -12.95
CA GLN A 2 -2.11 32.60 -12.54
C GLN A 2 -1.85 32.08 -11.14
N GLN A 3 -2.68 32.48 -10.18
CA GLN A 3 -2.73 31.81 -8.89
C GLN A 3 -3.11 30.34 -9.19
N GLN A 4 -2.17 29.43 -8.99
CA GLN A 4 -2.45 28.01 -8.98
C GLN A 4 -3.40 27.80 -7.77
N GLU A 5 -4.69 27.62 -8.03
CA GLU A 5 -5.64 27.22 -6.99
C GLU A 5 -5.04 26.00 -6.28
N THR A 6 -4.73 26.17 -5.00
CA THR A 6 -4.20 25.09 -4.16
C THR A 6 -5.31 24.07 -3.95
N ARG A 7 -5.32 23.02 -4.78
CA ARG A 7 -6.27 21.92 -4.64
C ARG A 7 -6.01 21.22 -3.30
N SER A 8 -7.06 21.03 -2.52
CA SER A 8 -6.98 20.29 -1.25
C SER A 8 -6.78 18.79 -1.48
N TRP A 9 -6.19 18.12 -0.47
CA TRP A 9 -5.99 16.70 -0.47
C TRP A 9 -7.13 15.97 0.25
N VAL A 10 -7.54 14.84 -0.32
CA VAL A 10 -8.39 13.83 0.32
C VAL A 10 -7.58 12.54 0.40
N VAL A 11 -7.44 11.99 1.60
CA VAL A 11 -6.82 10.68 1.80
C VAL A 11 -7.91 9.64 1.98
N MET A 12 -7.92 8.61 1.14
CA MET A 12 -8.87 7.51 1.21
C MET A 12 -8.13 6.22 1.53
N LYS A 13 -8.46 5.56 2.64
CA LYS A 13 -7.90 4.25 2.99
C LYS A 13 -8.90 3.14 2.70
N PHE A 14 -8.43 2.10 2.03
CA PHE A 14 -9.22 0.91 1.72
C PHE A 14 -8.65 -0.34 2.41
N GLY A 15 -9.51 -1.05 3.15
CA GLY A 15 -9.17 -2.30 3.83
C GLY A 15 -8.99 -3.48 2.88
N GLY A 16 -8.50 -4.61 3.40
CA GLY A 16 -8.18 -5.79 2.59
C GLY A 16 -9.36 -6.34 1.80
N THR A 17 -10.55 -6.35 2.38
CA THR A 17 -11.79 -6.76 1.71
C THR A 17 -12.18 -5.80 0.60
N SER A 18 -12.01 -4.48 0.84
CA SER A 18 -12.31 -3.41 -0.12
C SER A 18 -11.36 -3.36 -1.33
N VAL A 19 -10.28 -4.13 -1.34
CA VAL A 19 -9.34 -4.24 -2.47
C VAL A 19 -9.29 -5.66 -3.07
N SER A 20 -10.19 -6.56 -2.62
CA SER A 20 -10.17 -7.98 -2.98
C SER A 20 -11.14 -8.37 -4.09
N SER A 21 -11.86 -7.42 -4.70
CA SER A 21 -12.71 -7.69 -5.86
C SER A 21 -12.67 -6.56 -6.89
N VAL A 22 -13.03 -6.88 -8.12
CA VAL A 22 -13.09 -5.90 -9.22
C VAL A 22 -14.17 -4.86 -8.99
N GLU A 23 -15.29 -5.23 -8.39
CA GLU A 23 -16.39 -4.33 -8.04
C GLU A 23 -15.92 -3.29 -7.03
N CYS A 24 -15.17 -3.72 -6.01
CA CYS A 24 -14.56 -2.80 -5.04
C CYS A 24 -13.59 -1.82 -5.71
N TRP A 25 -12.76 -2.29 -6.62
CA TRP A 25 -11.87 -1.42 -7.40
C TRP A 25 -12.65 -0.44 -8.28
N GLY A 26 -13.79 -0.86 -8.87
CA GLY A 26 -14.69 0.05 -9.58
C GLY A 26 -15.20 1.18 -8.69
N THR A 27 -15.53 0.88 -7.42
CA THR A 27 -15.92 1.88 -6.42
C THR A 27 -14.76 2.82 -6.10
N ILE A 28 -13.54 2.30 -5.91
CA ILE A 28 -12.34 3.10 -5.65
C ILE A 28 -12.09 4.08 -6.81
N CYS A 29 -12.14 3.59 -8.06
CA CYS A 29 -11.99 4.43 -9.25
C CYS A 29 -13.04 5.54 -9.30
N SER A 30 -14.31 5.19 -9.05
CA SER A 30 -15.42 6.15 -9.07
C SER A 30 -15.28 7.25 -8.02
N GLN A 31 -14.82 6.91 -6.81
CA GLN A 31 -14.59 7.89 -5.74
C GLN A 31 -13.39 8.80 -6.08
N ALA A 32 -12.30 8.24 -6.58
CA ALA A 32 -11.15 9.02 -7.02
C ALA A 32 -11.53 10.01 -8.13
N GLU A 33 -12.28 9.54 -9.14
CA GLU A 33 -12.77 10.39 -10.23
C GLU A 33 -13.69 11.50 -9.74
N LYS A 34 -14.59 11.20 -8.79
CA LYS A 34 -15.47 12.20 -8.17
C LYS A 34 -14.67 13.33 -7.54
N TYR A 35 -13.70 13.03 -6.69
CA TYR A 35 -12.89 14.06 -6.03
C TYR A 35 -12.03 14.87 -7.01
N VAL A 36 -11.47 14.21 -8.04
CA VAL A 36 -10.74 14.93 -9.10
C VAL A 36 -11.64 15.91 -9.85
N ARG A 37 -12.89 15.52 -10.15
CA ARG A 37 -13.89 16.42 -10.76
C ARG A 37 -14.29 17.57 -9.83
N GLU A 38 -14.26 17.37 -8.52
CA GLU A 38 -14.47 18.41 -7.51
C GLU A 38 -13.24 19.32 -7.32
N GLY A 39 -12.20 19.15 -8.12
CA GLY A 39 -10.99 19.97 -8.05
C GLY A 39 -10.04 19.57 -6.91
N LYS A 40 -10.16 18.38 -6.32
CA LYS A 40 -9.31 17.89 -5.24
C LYS A 40 -8.20 16.97 -5.76
N ARG A 41 -7.18 16.73 -4.93
CA ARG A 41 -6.19 15.66 -5.09
C ARG A 41 -6.52 14.50 -4.18
N VAL A 42 -6.23 13.30 -4.64
CA VAL A 42 -6.56 12.08 -3.92
C VAL A 42 -5.31 11.27 -3.65
N LEU A 43 -5.13 10.83 -2.40
CA LEU A 43 -4.19 9.77 -2.05
C LEU A 43 -4.95 8.53 -1.60
N ILE A 44 -4.80 7.45 -2.34
CA ILE A 44 -5.38 6.14 -2.06
C ILE A 44 -4.36 5.32 -1.27
N VAL A 45 -4.71 4.92 -0.05
CA VAL A 45 -3.90 4.05 0.82
C VAL A 45 -4.54 2.68 0.86
N VAL A 46 -3.84 1.65 0.43
CA VAL A 46 -4.40 0.29 0.34
C VAL A 46 -3.73 -0.68 1.31
N SER A 47 -4.53 -1.58 1.85
CA SER A 47 -4.05 -2.76 2.58
C SER A 47 -3.71 -3.91 1.62
N ALA A 48 -3.05 -4.94 2.12
CA ALA A 48 -2.96 -6.23 1.44
C ALA A 48 -4.36 -6.80 1.16
N LEU A 49 -4.52 -7.66 0.14
CA LEU A 49 -5.76 -8.38 -0.10
C LEU A 49 -6.18 -9.18 1.14
N SER A 50 -7.48 -9.35 1.32
CA SER A 50 -8.04 -10.08 2.48
C SER A 50 -7.37 -11.43 2.70
N GLY A 51 -6.94 -11.70 3.94
CA GLY A 51 -6.25 -12.94 4.33
C GLY A 51 -4.79 -13.04 3.91
N MET A 52 -4.28 -12.10 3.12
CA MET A 52 -2.89 -12.14 2.61
C MET A 52 -1.87 -12.02 3.73
N THR A 53 -2.06 -11.12 4.68
CA THR A 53 -1.17 -10.95 5.83
C THR A 53 -1.05 -12.23 6.65
N ASN A 54 -2.14 -13.02 6.78
CA ASN A 54 -2.10 -14.30 7.48
C ASN A 54 -1.23 -15.34 6.75
N LEU A 55 -1.32 -15.40 5.42
CA LEU A 55 -0.48 -16.28 4.60
C LEU A 55 1.00 -15.93 4.74
N LEU A 56 1.33 -14.64 4.66
CA LEU A 56 2.70 -14.15 4.84
C LEU A 56 3.20 -14.37 6.28
N THR A 57 2.35 -14.22 7.30
CA THR A 57 2.70 -14.50 8.69
C THR A 57 3.05 -15.98 8.88
N ARG A 58 2.27 -16.89 8.31
CA ARG A 58 2.59 -18.33 8.36
C ARG A 58 3.96 -18.62 7.73
N LEU A 59 4.30 -17.98 6.61
CA LEU A 59 5.63 -18.10 6.00
C LEU A 59 6.73 -17.57 6.92
N ALA A 60 6.50 -16.45 7.60
CA ALA A 60 7.46 -15.83 8.53
C ALA A 60 7.72 -16.66 9.79
N GLU A 61 6.70 -17.37 10.27
CA GLU A 61 6.77 -18.23 11.45
C GLU A 61 7.45 -19.59 11.16
N GLY A 62 7.68 -19.89 9.89
CA GLY A 62 8.31 -21.10 9.41
C GLY A 62 7.31 -22.22 9.14
N VAL A 63 7.28 -22.65 7.90
CA VAL A 63 6.45 -23.77 7.43
C VAL A 63 7.28 -24.74 6.62
N GLY A 64 6.80 -25.98 6.50
CA GLY A 64 7.45 -27.00 5.68
C GLY A 64 7.48 -26.61 4.19
N ARG A 65 8.35 -27.28 3.43
CA ARG A 65 8.52 -26.98 1.98
C ARG A 65 7.21 -27.07 1.20
N GLN A 66 6.39 -28.07 1.50
CA GLN A 66 5.09 -28.27 0.83
C GLN A 66 4.14 -27.11 1.10
N ASP A 67 4.08 -26.62 2.34
CA ASP A 67 3.23 -25.50 2.73
C ASP A 67 3.71 -24.20 2.09
N LYS A 68 5.04 -23.98 1.97
CA LYS A 68 5.60 -22.82 1.26
C LYS A 68 5.09 -22.78 -0.18
N VAL A 69 5.15 -23.90 -0.92
CA VAL A 69 4.66 -23.99 -2.30
C VAL A 69 3.17 -23.74 -2.38
N SER A 70 2.38 -24.31 -1.47
CA SER A 70 0.94 -24.10 -1.42
C SER A 70 0.56 -22.64 -1.13
N ILE A 71 1.24 -22.02 -0.18
CA ILE A 71 0.99 -20.58 0.16
C ILE A 71 1.39 -19.68 -1.02
N GLN A 72 2.54 -19.93 -1.65
CA GLN A 72 2.94 -19.18 -2.86
C GLN A 72 1.89 -19.28 -3.97
N ALA A 73 1.40 -20.50 -4.24
CA ALA A 73 0.37 -20.71 -5.25
C ALA A 73 -0.93 -19.98 -4.90
N GLU A 74 -1.34 -19.95 -3.63
CA GLU A 74 -2.52 -19.24 -3.17
C GLU A 74 -2.37 -17.72 -3.32
N ILE A 75 -1.20 -17.16 -2.98
CA ILE A 75 -0.91 -15.73 -3.16
C ILE A 75 -0.98 -15.36 -4.66
N ASP A 76 -0.32 -16.15 -5.52
CA ASP A 76 -0.32 -15.94 -6.97
C ASP A 76 -1.74 -16.01 -7.53
N GLN A 77 -2.49 -17.06 -7.20
CA GLN A 77 -3.85 -17.28 -7.68
C GLN A 77 -4.80 -16.12 -7.33
N ARG A 78 -4.72 -15.61 -6.10
CA ARG A 78 -5.59 -14.51 -5.65
C ARG A 78 -5.32 -13.22 -6.44
N HIS A 79 -4.05 -12.89 -6.68
CA HIS A 79 -3.70 -11.68 -7.45
C HIS A 79 -3.99 -11.86 -8.94
N ARG A 80 -3.60 -13.00 -9.53
CA ARG A 80 -3.91 -13.29 -10.95
C ARG A 80 -5.39 -13.32 -11.21
N GLY A 81 -6.18 -13.93 -10.31
CA GLY A 81 -7.63 -13.94 -10.45
C GLY A 81 -8.24 -12.53 -10.53
N LEU A 82 -7.68 -11.56 -9.81
CA LEU A 82 -8.12 -10.17 -9.91
C LEU A 82 -7.68 -9.51 -11.23
N PHE A 83 -6.45 -9.77 -11.70
CA PHE A 83 -6.00 -9.31 -13.01
C PHE A 83 -6.87 -9.87 -14.13
N ASP A 84 -7.12 -11.18 -14.13
CA ASP A 84 -7.96 -11.86 -15.13
C ASP A 84 -9.38 -11.28 -15.16
N LEU A 85 -10.02 -11.11 -13.98
CA LEU A 85 -11.35 -10.52 -13.86
C LEU A 85 -11.39 -9.04 -14.28
N ALA A 86 -10.30 -8.31 -14.11
CA ALA A 86 -10.16 -6.93 -14.57
C ALA A 86 -9.79 -6.83 -16.06
N GLY A 87 -9.51 -7.96 -16.72
CA GLY A 87 -9.04 -7.98 -18.12
C GLY A 87 -7.63 -7.40 -18.29
N LEU A 88 -6.77 -7.54 -17.28
CA LEU A 88 -5.43 -6.98 -17.24
C LEU A 88 -4.37 -8.08 -17.11
N GLU A 89 -3.19 -7.81 -17.67
CA GLU A 89 -1.99 -8.63 -17.42
C GLU A 89 -1.11 -8.00 -16.33
N PRO A 90 -0.47 -8.79 -15.45
CA PRO A 90 0.43 -8.26 -14.44
C PRO A 90 1.57 -7.44 -15.02
N GLY A 91 1.65 -6.16 -14.68
CA GLY A 91 2.66 -5.24 -15.17
C GLY A 91 4.01 -5.37 -14.45
N SER A 92 5.00 -4.67 -14.96
CA SER A 92 6.41 -4.76 -14.50
C SER A 92 6.59 -4.50 -13.00
N ARG A 93 5.85 -3.53 -12.41
CA ARG A 93 5.91 -3.23 -10.97
C ARG A 93 5.43 -4.41 -10.14
N PHE A 94 4.27 -4.97 -10.48
CA PHE A 94 3.76 -6.15 -9.79
C PHE A 94 4.74 -7.33 -9.90
N LEU A 95 5.23 -7.61 -11.09
CA LEU A 95 6.18 -8.71 -11.33
C LEU A 95 7.49 -8.52 -10.58
N THR A 96 7.96 -7.28 -10.42
CA THR A 96 9.16 -6.96 -9.62
C THR A 96 8.92 -7.31 -8.14
N HIS A 97 7.81 -6.88 -7.55
CA HIS A 97 7.48 -7.20 -6.16
C HIS A 97 7.18 -8.68 -5.97
N TRP A 98 6.53 -9.32 -6.93
CA TRP A 98 6.30 -10.76 -6.92
C TRP A 98 7.61 -11.54 -6.91
N LYS A 99 8.54 -11.20 -7.80
CA LYS A 99 9.87 -11.82 -7.83
C LYS A 99 10.63 -11.62 -6.52
N SER A 100 10.62 -10.41 -5.98
CA SER A 100 11.25 -10.11 -4.68
C SER A 100 10.65 -10.95 -3.55
N LEU A 101 9.32 -11.10 -3.51
CA LEU A 101 8.64 -11.98 -2.53
C LEU A 101 9.13 -13.42 -2.66
N LEU A 102 9.21 -13.96 -3.88
CA LEU A 102 9.69 -15.34 -4.10
C LEU A 102 11.13 -15.54 -3.65
N GLU A 103 12.01 -14.56 -3.88
CA GLU A 103 13.40 -14.58 -3.42
C GLU A 103 13.50 -14.62 -1.89
N ILE A 104 12.69 -13.80 -1.19
CA ILE A 104 12.63 -13.81 0.28
C ILE A 104 12.13 -15.16 0.79
N ILE A 105 11.07 -15.72 0.21
CA ILE A 105 10.53 -17.01 0.63
C ILE A 105 11.53 -18.14 0.39
N ALA A 106 12.27 -18.10 -0.73
CA ALA A 106 13.30 -19.08 -1.04
C ALA A 106 14.48 -19.02 -0.05
N ALA A 107 14.89 -17.82 0.34
CA ALA A 107 15.96 -17.59 1.30
C ALA A 107 15.52 -17.82 2.76
N ALA A 108 14.21 -17.85 3.06
CA ALA A 108 13.67 -17.93 4.39
C ALA A 108 14.08 -19.24 5.10
N GLY A 109 14.75 -19.10 6.23
CA GLY A 109 15.04 -20.17 7.19
C GLY A 109 13.79 -20.67 7.92
N PRO A 110 13.97 -21.49 8.97
CA PRO A 110 12.86 -22.04 9.74
C PRO A 110 12.09 -20.97 10.54
N ARG A 111 12.70 -19.83 10.82
CA ARG A 111 12.08 -18.65 11.43
C ARG A 111 12.80 -17.39 10.97
N LEU A 112 12.05 -16.38 10.58
CA LEU A 112 12.61 -15.09 10.17
C LEU A 112 12.86 -14.19 11.39
N GLY A 113 13.95 -13.42 11.34
CA GLY A 113 14.14 -12.27 12.21
C GLY A 113 13.18 -11.13 11.89
N ASP A 114 13.05 -10.16 12.78
CA ASP A 114 12.05 -9.09 12.67
C ASP A 114 12.20 -8.26 11.39
N GLN A 115 13.41 -7.99 10.94
CA GLN A 115 13.67 -7.25 9.70
C GLN A 115 13.17 -8.00 8.45
N ASP A 116 13.49 -9.30 8.35
CA ASP A 116 13.05 -10.11 7.22
C ASP A 116 11.53 -10.35 7.28
N ARG A 117 11.00 -10.48 8.51
CA ARG A 117 9.56 -10.58 8.76
C ARG A 117 8.83 -9.31 8.29
N ALA A 118 9.33 -8.12 8.66
CA ALA A 118 8.75 -6.85 8.22
C ALA A 118 8.76 -6.73 6.69
N THR A 119 9.89 -7.09 6.08
CA THR A 119 10.04 -7.07 4.62
C THR A 119 9.07 -8.04 3.95
N LEU A 120 8.97 -9.27 4.44
CA LEU A 120 8.06 -10.29 3.92
C LEU A 120 6.60 -9.83 4.01
N LEU A 121 6.17 -9.38 5.19
CA LEU A 121 4.79 -8.95 5.43
C LEU A 121 4.41 -7.75 4.57
N GLY A 122 5.31 -6.78 4.40
CA GLY A 122 5.07 -5.59 3.56
C GLY A 122 4.81 -5.90 2.08
N HIS A 123 5.18 -7.09 1.59
CA HIS A 123 4.88 -7.48 0.21
C HIS A 123 3.38 -7.63 -0.06
N GLY A 124 2.56 -7.88 0.96
CA GLY A 124 1.11 -7.91 0.78
C GLY A 124 0.57 -6.59 0.23
N GLU A 125 0.99 -5.48 0.82
CA GLU A 125 0.59 -4.13 0.41
C GLU A 125 1.30 -3.67 -0.87
N LEU A 126 2.56 -4.06 -1.08
CA LEU A 126 3.28 -3.76 -2.31
C LEU A 126 2.61 -4.41 -3.53
N LEU A 127 2.18 -5.66 -3.43
CA LEU A 127 1.46 -6.36 -4.49
C LEU A 127 0.08 -5.75 -4.73
N SER A 128 -0.69 -5.51 -3.66
CA SER A 128 -2.03 -4.91 -3.73
C SER A 128 -2.00 -3.51 -4.36
N SER A 129 -1.07 -2.63 -3.94
CA SER A 129 -0.94 -1.29 -4.50
C SER A 129 -0.46 -1.29 -5.95
N SER A 130 0.37 -2.28 -6.33
CA SER A 130 0.82 -2.44 -7.72
C SER A 130 -0.30 -2.87 -8.65
N LEU A 131 -1.18 -3.77 -8.19
CA LEU A 131 -2.41 -4.13 -8.88
C LEU A 131 -3.34 -2.93 -9.00
N GLY A 132 -3.59 -2.24 -7.88
CA GLY A 132 -4.45 -1.06 -7.85
C GLY A 132 -3.98 0.06 -8.76
N PHE A 133 -2.67 0.29 -8.85
CA PHE A 133 -2.10 1.23 -9.81
C PHE A 133 -2.53 0.90 -11.24
N GLN A 134 -2.43 -0.37 -11.66
CA GLN A 134 -2.82 -0.77 -13.02
C GLN A 134 -4.33 -0.65 -13.26
N VAL A 135 -5.16 -0.96 -12.27
CA VAL A 135 -6.61 -0.79 -12.37
C VAL A 135 -6.98 0.69 -12.53
N LEU A 136 -6.38 1.59 -11.73
CA LEU A 136 -6.60 3.03 -11.85
C LEU A 136 -6.10 3.57 -13.20
N GLU A 137 -4.96 3.07 -13.69
CA GLU A 137 -4.42 3.43 -15.01
C GLU A 137 -5.35 2.99 -16.13
N ALA A 138 -5.85 1.75 -16.08
CA ALA A 138 -6.83 1.24 -17.04
C ALA A 138 -8.16 2.00 -17.03
N ALA A 139 -8.55 2.56 -15.86
CA ALA A 139 -9.70 3.45 -15.73
C ALA A 139 -9.43 4.88 -16.24
N GLY A 140 -8.23 5.19 -16.73
CA GLY A 140 -7.87 6.51 -17.28
C GLY A 140 -7.57 7.59 -16.24
N LEU A 141 -7.32 7.22 -14.99
CA LEU A 141 -7.12 8.18 -13.88
C LEU A 141 -5.68 8.72 -13.77
N ALA A 142 -4.75 8.25 -14.61
CA ALA A 142 -3.34 8.64 -14.62
C ALA A 142 -2.72 8.66 -13.20
N PRO A 143 -2.72 7.52 -12.47
CA PRO A 143 -2.25 7.46 -11.10
C PRO A 143 -0.73 7.63 -10.99
N VAL A 144 -0.29 8.18 -9.85
CA VAL A 144 1.11 8.16 -9.43
C VAL A 144 1.26 7.14 -8.29
N TRP A 145 2.16 6.18 -8.47
CA TRP A 145 2.43 5.18 -7.42
C TRP A 145 3.62 5.63 -6.56
N HIS A 146 3.44 5.60 -5.25
CA HIS A 146 4.49 5.87 -4.28
C HIS A 146 4.83 4.62 -3.49
N ASP A 147 6.12 4.40 -3.27
CA ASP A 147 6.57 3.50 -2.22
C ASP A 147 6.35 4.20 -0.87
N ALA A 148 5.55 3.61 0.01
CA ALA A 148 5.27 4.20 1.32
C ALA A 148 6.54 4.51 2.11
N ARG A 149 7.61 3.73 1.91
CA ARG A 149 8.92 3.92 2.53
C ARG A 149 9.66 5.17 2.04
N SER A 150 9.21 5.77 0.94
CA SER A 150 9.76 7.06 0.47
C SER A 150 9.01 8.27 1.04
N ILE A 151 7.83 8.06 1.61
CA ILE A 151 6.94 9.13 2.10
C ILE A 151 6.55 8.99 3.57
N LEU A 152 6.84 7.87 4.22
CA LEU A 152 6.69 7.64 5.65
C LEU A 152 7.99 7.13 6.25
N THR A 153 8.47 7.79 7.28
CA THR A 153 9.69 7.42 8.01
C THR A 153 9.36 7.19 9.46
N ALA A 154 9.89 6.11 10.03
CA ALA A 154 9.78 5.85 11.46
C ALA A 154 10.43 6.96 12.27
N SER A 155 9.79 7.37 13.36
CA SER A 155 10.35 8.34 14.29
C SER A 155 11.59 7.78 14.99
N ALA A 156 12.58 8.62 15.24
CA ALA A 156 13.88 8.22 15.78
C ALA A 156 13.80 7.52 17.16
N ASP A 157 12.75 7.75 17.92
CA ASP A 157 12.50 7.12 19.23
C ASP A 157 11.96 5.68 19.11
N CYS A 158 11.68 5.17 17.90
CA CYS A 158 11.12 3.86 17.62
C CYS A 158 12.03 2.98 16.75
N GLU A 159 13.29 3.34 16.53
CA GLU A 159 14.19 2.61 15.60
C GLU A 159 14.39 1.13 15.93
N GLU A 160 14.21 0.72 17.18
CA GLU A 160 14.32 -0.68 17.63
C GLU A 160 13.02 -1.48 17.44
N GLU A 161 11.88 -0.81 17.22
CA GLU A 161 10.56 -1.43 17.13
C GLU A 161 10.13 -1.72 15.68
N ILE A 162 10.92 -2.54 14.95
CA ILE A 162 10.73 -2.80 13.51
C ILE A 162 9.30 -3.22 13.14
N LEU A 163 8.59 -3.91 14.01
CA LEU A 163 7.26 -4.47 13.74
C LEU A 163 6.08 -3.59 14.20
N SER A 164 6.34 -2.46 14.87
CA SER A 164 5.29 -1.57 15.39
C SER A 164 5.82 -0.16 15.60
N VAL A 165 6.33 0.45 14.53
CA VAL A 165 6.90 1.81 14.60
C VAL A 165 5.81 2.89 14.64
N ARG A 166 6.17 4.04 15.18
CA ARG A 166 5.49 5.32 14.96
C ARG A 166 6.21 6.09 13.87
N CYS A 167 5.49 6.93 13.14
CA CYS A 167 6.05 7.80 12.12
C CYS A 167 5.86 9.26 12.51
N ASP A 168 6.61 10.15 11.85
CA ASP A 168 6.43 11.58 12.01
C ASP A 168 5.09 12.01 11.38
N ASP A 169 4.31 12.79 12.12
CA ASP A 169 2.98 13.27 11.76
C ASP A 169 2.93 14.78 11.46
N GLY A 170 4.07 15.44 11.50
CA GLY A 170 4.18 16.86 11.16
C GLY A 170 3.86 17.13 9.70
N ALA A 171 3.15 18.23 9.42
CA ALA A 171 2.90 18.69 8.05
C ALA A 171 4.21 18.85 7.27
N ASP A 172 4.26 18.30 6.05
CA ASP A 172 5.43 18.29 5.18
C ASP A 172 5.13 19.05 3.88
N ALA A 173 5.49 20.34 3.88
CA ALA A 173 5.27 21.19 2.71
C ALA A 173 6.08 20.72 1.49
N GLY A 174 7.27 20.14 1.69
CA GLY A 174 8.12 19.62 0.62
C GLY A 174 7.47 18.42 -0.08
N LEU A 175 7.02 17.45 0.71
CA LEU A 175 6.28 16.29 0.22
C LEU A 175 5.00 16.73 -0.52
N THR A 176 4.25 17.63 0.09
CA THR A 176 3.00 18.15 -0.51
C THR A 176 3.26 18.81 -1.86
N GLU A 177 4.29 19.66 -1.94
CA GLU A 177 4.65 20.33 -3.20
C GLU A 177 5.13 19.35 -4.27
N GLU A 178 5.95 18.35 -3.89
CA GLU A 178 6.41 17.31 -4.81
C GLU A 178 5.22 16.52 -5.38
N MET A 179 4.33 16.02 -4.54
CA MET A 179 3.16 15.27 -4.98
C MET A 179 2.21 16.14 -5.80
N ASN A 180 2.05 17.43 -5.46
CA ASN A 180 1.24 18.38 -6.25
C ASN A 180 1.71 18.52 -7.70
N ARG A 181 3.00 18.37 -7.98
CA ARG A 181 3.57 18.44 -9.35
C ARG A 181 3.37 17.16 -10.15
N GLN A 182 3.17 16.01 -9.49
CA GLN A 182 3.14 14.70 -10.13
C GLN A 182 1.77 14.32 -10.68
N GLY A 183 0.68 14.79 -10.07
CA GLY A 183 -0.66 14.44 -10.53
C GLY A 183 -1.79 14.80 -9.56
N ASN A 184 -2.98 14.25 -9.83
CA ASN A 184 -4.15 14.45 -8.98
C ASN A 184 -4.62 13.16 -8.29
N VAL A 185 -4.19 11.99 -8.77
CA VAL A 185 -4.51 10.69 -8.17
C VAL A 185 -3.22 9.98 -7.82
N HIS A 186 -3.08 9.62 -6.57
CA HIS A 186 -1.91 8.95 -6.02
C HIS A 186 -2.34 7.67 -5.31
N ILE A 187 -1.49 6.64 -5.35
CA ILE A 187 -1.72 5.38 -4.64
C ILE A 187 -0.45 4.94 -3.92
N THR A 188 -0.60 4.44 -2.70
CA THR A 188 0.48 3.93 -1.87
C THR A 188 0.03 2.77 -0.99
N GLN A 189 0.99 2.12 -0.35
CA GLN A 189 0.78 1.07 0.63
C GLN A 189 0.41 1.67 1.98
N GLY A 190 -0.51 1.01 2.70
CA GLY A 190 -0.60 1.15 4.14
C GLY A 190 0.43 0.26 4.85
N PHE A 191 0.40 0.23 6.18
CA PHE A 191 1.10 -0.72 7.05
C PHE A 191 2.63 -0.61 7.08
N ILE A 192 3.30 -0.17 6.02
CA ILE A 192 4.77 -0.10 5.91
C ILE A 192 5.29 1.33 5.96
N ALA A 193 6.51 1.49 6.47
CA ALA A 193 7.28 2.72 6.46
C ALA A 193 8.78 2.42 6.34
N ALA A 194 9.61 3.45 6.16
CA ALA A 194 11.06 3.31 6.22
C ALA A 194 11.55 3.44 7.67
N GLY A 195 12.32 2.48 8.11
CA GLY A 195 13.14 2.55 9.30
C GLY A 195 14.57 3.02 9.00
N ALA A 196 15.47 2.81 9.93
CA ALA A 196 16.89 3.16 9.80
C ALA A 196 17.50 2.57 8.52
N GLY A 197 18.20 3.41 7.75
CA GLY A 197 18.82 3.03 6.49
C GLY A 197 17.82 2.67 5.37
N GLY A 198 16.57 3.13 5.44
CA GLY A 198 15.54 2.87 4.44
C GLY A 198 14.96 1.45 4.48
N LYS A 199 15.25 0.67 5.51
CA LYS A 199 14.74 -0.70 5.68
C LYS A 199 13.24 -0.67 5.98
N THR A 200 12.52 -1.71 5.52
CA THR A 200 11.09 -1.83 5.78
C THR A 200 10.83 -2.01 7.28
N CYS A 201 9.94 -1.24 7.83
CA CYS A 201 9.31 -1.45 9.14
C CYS A 201 7.78 -1.41 9.03
N LEU A 202 7.10 -1.88 10.05
CA LEU A 202 5.65 -2.03 10.08
C LEU A 202 5.03 -1.12 11.15
N LEU A 203 3.82 -0.63 10.89
CA LEU A 203 3.07 0.20 11.82
C LEU A 203 2.21 -0.62 12.82
N GLY A 204 2.40 -1.92 12.87
CA GLY A 204 1.69 -2.79 13.80
C GLY A 204 0.21 -3.02 13.46
N ARG A 205 -0.58 -3.41 14.46
CA ARG A 205 -2.02 -3.69 14.26
C ARG A 205 -2.77 -2.42 13.84
N GLY A 206 -3.64 -2.53 12.83
CA GLY A 206 -4.33 -1.36 12.25
C GLY A 206 -3.41 -0.45 11.43
N GLY A 207 -2.21 -0.93 11.10
CA GLY A 207 -1.15 -0.13 10.50
C GLY A 207 -1.54 0.57 9.21
N SER A 208 -2.48 0.05 8.42
CA SER A 208 -2.94 0.74 7.21
C SER A 208 -3.80 1.98 7.53
N ASP A 209 -4.64 1.92 8.59
CA ASP A 209 -5.40 3.09 9.05
C ASP A 209 -4.45 4.13 9.65
N THR A 210 -3.48 3.66 10.42
CA THR A 210 -2.42 4.50 10.99
C THR A 210 -1.57 5.17 9.92
N SER A 211 -1.17 4.44 8.86
CA SER A 211 -0.46 5.01 7.70
C SER A 211 -1.26 6.12 7.04
N ALA A 212 -2.55 5.89 6.82
CA ALA A 212 -3.42 6.89 6.20
C ALA A 212 -3.56 8.14 7.08
N ALA A 213 -3.61 7.99 8.41
CA ALA A 213 -3.65 9.11 9.34
C ALA A 213 -2.36 9.94 9.29
N TYR A 214 -1.19 9.29 9.31
CA TYR A 214 0.10 9.98 9.15
C TYR A 214 0.18 10.73 7.82
N LEU A 215 -0.19 10.07 6.72
CA LEU A 215 -0.14 10.69 5.39
C LEU A 215 -1.13 11.85 5.26
N ALA A 216 -2.33 11.75 5.86
CA ALA A 216 -3.28 12.85 5.90
C ALA A 216 -2.73 14.06 6.68
N ALA A 217 -2.09 13.83 7.82
CA ALA A 217 -1.45 14.89 8.60
C ALA A 217 -0.29 15.54 7.83
N ARG A 218 0.62 14.73 7.25
CA ARG A 218 1.77 15.22 6.48
C ARG A 218 1.37 16.04 5.26
N LEU A 219 0.30 15.67 4.56
CA LEU A 219 -0.24 16.39 3.41
C LEU A 219 -1.16 17.55 3.79
N SER A 220 -1.42 17.78 5.09
CA SER A 220 -2.45 18.72 5.56
C SER A 220 -3.78 18.50 4.84
N ALA A 221 -4.19 17.24 4.73
CA ALA A 221 -5.38 16.85 3.99
C ALA A 221 -6.65 17.44 4.60
N GLU A 222 -7.59 17.84 3.74
CA GLU A 222 -8.91 18.35 4.14
C GLU A 222 -9.72 17.25 4.86
N SER A 223 -9.56 15.99 4.40
CA SER A 223 -10.26 14.84 4.98
C SER A 223 -9.46 13.56 4.87
N LEU A 224 -9.69 12.67 5.84
CA LEU A 224 -9.29 11.28 5.82
C LEU A 224 -10.56 10.42 5.86
N GLU A 225 -10.70 9.53 4.91
CA GLU A 225 -11.80 8.57 4.82
C GLU A 225 -11.30 7.14 5.00
N ILE A 226 -11.86 6.43 5.95
CA ILE A 226 -11.58 5.01 6.18
C ILE A 226 -12.75 4.21 5.61
N TRP A 227 -12.49 3.53 4.51
CA TRP A 227 -13.46 2.67 3.84
C TRP A 227 -13.33 1.24 4.38
N THR A 228 -14.36 0.80 5.07
CA THR A 228 -14.52 -0.57 5.57
C THR A 228 -15.73 -1.19 4.89
N ASP A 229 -15.84 -2.52 4.96
CA ASP A 229 -17.01 -3.22 4.47
C ASP A 229 -18.22 -2.76 5.27
N VAL A 230 -19.05 -1.96 4.62
CA VAL A 230 -20.38 -1.65 5.10
C VAL A 230 -21.32 -2.59 4.37
N PRO A 231 -22.15 -3.35 5.06
CA PRO A 231 -23.13 -4.21 4.43
C PRO A 231 -24.10 -3.46 3.53
#